data_0aa0d075f9d81bc83deb832b1d4e439c
#
_entry.id   0aa0d075f9d81bc83deb832b1d4e439c
#
_cell.length_a   1.000
_cell.length_b   1.000
_cell.length_c   1.000
_cell.angle_alpha   90.00
_cell.angle_beta   90.00
_cell.angle_gamma   90.00
#
_symmetry.space_group_name_H-M   'P 1'
#
loop_
_entity.id
_entity.type
_entity.pdbx_description
1 polymer ?
#
loop_
_entity_poly.entity_id
_entity_poly.type
_entity_poly.pdbx_seq_one_letter_code
_entity_poly.pdbx_strand_id
1 'polypeptide(L)'
;HTPLTQVAMTSTPRIAVLIPCHNEEATIAQVVADFRQALPEATIYVYDNCSTDATAAVARAAGATVRTEPRKGKGYVVRSMMRDVEADCYLLVDGDNTYPACHAPALCAEVLAPQPCDMVIGDRLSTSYFTENKRPLHGAGNRLVRWLINRLFHSHIHDIMTGYRAMSRRFVKN
;
A
#
# COMPACT_ATOMS: atom_id res chain seq x y z
N HIS A 1 14.46 41.49 25.28
CA HIS A 1 14.84 40.29 24.51
C HIS A 1 13.60 39.42 24.33
N THR A 2 12.97 39.58 23.18
CA THR A 2 11.83 38.73 22.77
C THR A 2 12.40 37.46 22.14
N PRO A 3 12.02 36.26 22.56
CA PRO A 3 12.47 35.06 21.90
C PRO A 3 11.78 34.94 20.55
N LEU A 4 12.56 34.84 19.49
CA LEU A 4 12.12 34.50 18.15
C LEU A 4 11.56 33.06 18.20
N THR A 5 10.24 32.96 18.14
CA THR A 5 9.54 31.68 17.95
C THR A 5 9.91 31.17 16.57
N GLN A 6 10.75 30.15 16.53
CA GLN A 6 11.10 29.44 15.32
C GLN A 6 9.83 28.76 14.81
N VAL A 7 9.19 29.35 13.80
CA VAL A 7 8.12 28.71 13.05
C VAL A 7 8.77 27.55 12.32
N ALA A 8 8.58 26.34 12.84
CA ALA A 8 8.94 25.13 12.13
C ALA A 8 8.13 25.12 10.83
N MET A 9 8.80 25.27 9.70
CA MET A 9 8.21 25.04 8.39
C MET A 9 7.85 23.57 8.33
N THR A 10 6.58 23.24 8.61
CA THR A 10 6.05 21.89 8.44
C THR A 10 5.98 21.63 6.94
N SER A 11 6.99 20.95 6.40
CA SER A 11 6.94 20.47 5.03
C SER A 11 5.77 19.51 4.90
N THR A 12 5.01 19.61 3.80
CA THR A 12 3.93 18.67 3.48
C THR A 12 4.49 17.23 3.52
N PRO A 13 3.86 16.31 4.25
CA PRO A 13 4.36 14.96 4.38
C PRO A 13 4.38 14.26 3.01
N ARG A 14 5.47 13.56 2.73
CA ARG A 14 5.65 12.82 1.48
C ARG A 14 4.95 11.47 1.58
N ILE A 15 3.97 11.23 0.73
CA ILE A 15 3.26 9.96 0.62
C ILE A 15 3.77 9.21 -0.61
N ALA A 16 4.13 7.94 -0.44
CA ALA A 16 4.48 7.04 -1.52
C ALA A 16 3.46 5.91 -1.62
N VAL A 17 2.80 5.79 -2.77
CA VAL A 17 1.97 4.63 -3.11
C VAL A 17 2.88 3.61 -3.78
N LEU A 18 2.94 2.40 -3.25
CA LEU A 18 3.82 1.32 -3.67
C LEU A 18 2.99 0.17 -4.25
N ILE A 19 3.14 -0.09 -5.56
CA ILE A 19 2.35 -1.07 -6.29
C ILE A 19 3.28 -2.14 -6.88
N PRO A 20 3.42 -3.31 -6.24
CA PRO A 20 4.11 -4.45 -6.84
C PRO A 20 3.23 -5.08 -7.93
N CYS A 21 3.77 -5.28 -9.13
CA CYS A 21 3.04 -5.80 -10.29
C CYS A 21 3.73 -7.00 -10.94
N HIS A 22 2.93 -7.94 -11.42
CA HIS A 22 3.36 -9.03 -12.28
C HIS A 22 2.22 -9.45 -13.20
N ASN A 23 2.32 -9.12 -14.51
CA ASN A 23 1.30 -9.39 -15.52
C ASN A 23 -0.08 -8.77 -15.19
N GLU A 24 -0.10 -7.46 -15.03
CA GLU A 24 -1.30 -6.69 -14.64
C GLU A 24 -1.60 -5.55 -15.63
N GLU A 25 -1.25 -5.74 -16.92
CA GLU A 25 -1.47 -4.74 -17.97
C GLU A 25 -2.93 -4.28 -18.09
N ALA A 26 -3.88 -5.17 -17.79
CA ALA A 26 -5.31 -4.88 -17.89
C ALA A 26 -5.83 -3.95 -16.79
N THR A 27 -5.18 -3.89 -15.64
CA THR A 27 -5.69 -3.20 -14.43
C THR A 27 -4.83 -2.03 -13.99
N ILE A 28 -3.53 -2.08 -14.23
CA ILE A 28 -2.57 -1.14 -13.65
C ILE A 28 -2.82 0.33 -14.02
N ALA A 29 -3.32 0.63 -15.21
CA ALA A 29 -3.64 2.00 -15.61
C ALA A 29 -4.75 2.59 -14.73
N GLN A 30 -5.81 1.83 -14.49
CA GLN A 30 -6.92 2.24 -13.66
C GLN A 30 -6.48 2.41 -12.20
N VAL A 31 -5.71 1.46 -11.67
CA VAL A 31 -5.17 1.55 -10.30
C VAL A 31 -4.34 2.83 -10.12
N VAL A 32 -3.43 3.13 -11.04
CA VAL A 32 -2.63 4.37 -10.99
C VAL A 32 -3.51 5.63 -11.04
N ALA A 33 -4.53 5.64 -11.91
CA ALA A 33 -5.44 6.78 -12.04
C ALA A 33 -6.27 7.00 -10.76
N ASP A 34 -6.81 5.93 -10.17
CA ASP A 34 -7.65 5.99 -8.96
C ASP A 34 -6.84 6.48 -7.75
N PHE A 35 -5.62 5.95 -7.55
CA PHE A 35 -4.76 6.40 -6.44
C PHE A 35 -4.24 7.82 -6.64
N ARG A 36 -4.01 8.26 -7.88
CA ARG A 36 -3.67 9.66 -8.18
C ARG A 36 -4.81 10.61 -7.87
N GLN A 37 -6.04 10.21 -8.16
CA GLN A 37 -7.23 10.99 -7.81
C GLN A 37 -7.43 11.07 -6.30
N ALA A 38 -7.26 9.95 -5.59
CA ALA A 38 -7.44 9.88 -4.13
C ALA A 38 -6.34 10.59 -3.33
N LEU A 39 -5.11 10.58 -3.83
CA LEU A 39 -3.92 11.15 -3.20
C LEU A 39 -3.11 11.98 -4.23
N PRO A 40 -3.59 13.20 -4.60
CA PRO A 40 -2.96 14.01 -5.65
C PRO A 40 -1.49 14.36 -5.39
N GLU A 41 -1.11 14.52 -4.12
CA GLU A 41 0.26 14.88 -3.69
C GLU A 41 1.18 13.67 -3.54
N ALA A 42 0.66 12.44 -3.68
CA ALA A 42 1.46 11.23 -3.52
C ALA A 42 2.28 10.93 -4.80
N THR A 43 3.47 10.37 -4.59
CA THR A 43 4.22 9.75 -5.69
C THR A 43 3.82 8.29 -5.81
N ILE A 44 3.40 7.88 -7.01
CA ILE A 44 3.00 6.50 -7.28
C ILE A 44 4.17 5.74 -7.90
N TYR A 45 4.64 4.71 -7.22
CA TYR A 45 5.68 3.81 -7.66
C TYR A 45 5.08 2.47 -8.07
N VAL A 46 5.35 2.04 -9.29
CA VAL A 46 5.05 0.70 -9.77
C VAL A 46 6.35 -0.08 -9.89
N TYR A 47 6.44 -1.22 -9.24
CA TYR A 47 7.57 -2.13 -9.36
C TYR A 47 7.18 -3.34 -10.17
N ASP A 48 7.67 -3.40 -11.39
CA ASP A 48 7.47 -4.53 -12.28
C ASP A 48 8.37 -5.71 -11.87
N ASN A 49 7.75 -6.84 -11.56
CA ASN A 49 8.43 -8.05 -11.16
C ASN A 49 8.39 -9.12 -12.25
N CYS A 50 9.24 -8.95 -13.25
CA CYS A 50 9.37 -9.91 -14.35
C CYS A 50 8.06 -10.12 -15.13
N SER A 51 7.28 -9.07 -15.40
CA SER A 51 6.13 -9.17 -16.29
C SER A 51 6.56 -9.52 -17.72
N THR A 52 5.74 -10.32 -18.38
CA THR A 52 5.91 -10.73 -19.79
C THR A 52 4.97 -10.00 -20.73
N ASP A 53 4.04 -9.21 -20.17
CA ASP A 53 3.06 -8.38 -20.85
C ASP A 53 3.47 -6.89 -20.86
N ALA A 54 2.57 -5.98 -21.23
CA ALA A 54 2.83 -4.55 -21.31
C ALA A 54 2.70 -3.81 -19.96
N THR A 55 2.64 -4.50 -18.81
CA THR A 55 2.42 -3.90 -17.47
C THR A 55 3.28 -2.66 -17.23
N ALA A 56 4.60 -2.75 -17.42
CA ALA A 56 5.52 -1.64 -17.16
C ALA A 56 5.29 -0.44 -18.10
N ALA A 57 4.99 -0.69 -19.39
CA ALA A 57 4.72 0.36 -20.35
C ALA A 57 3.40 1.07 -20.05
N VAL A 58 2.35 0.32 -19.72
CA VAL A 58 1.03 0.84 -19.35
C VAL A 58 1.11 1.68 -18.07
N ALA A 59 1.84 1.21 -17.05
CA ALA A 59 2.04 1.96 -15.81
C ALA A 59 2.77 3.29 -16.03
N ARG A 60 3.81 3.32 -16.90
CA ARG A 60 4.51 4.57 -17.27
C ARG A 60 3.57 5.53 -17.99
N ALA A 61 2.79 5.04 -18.96
CA ALA A 61 1.84 5.86 -19.71
C ALA A 61 0.75 6.46 -18.79
N ALA A 62 0.34 5.72 -17.74
CA ALA A 62 -0.55 6.22 -16.69
C ALA A 62 0.12 7.24 -15.75
N GLY A 63 1.45 7.45 -15.88
CA GLY A 63 2.23 8.45 -15.17
C GLY A 63 2.82 7.95 -13.84
N ALA A 64 2.92 6.67 -13.58
CA ALA A 64 3.64 6.13 -12.44
C ALA A 64 5.16 6.19 -12.65
N THR A 65 5.90 6.28 -11.54
CA THR A 65 7.34 6.03 -11.52
C THR A 65 7.58 4.54 -11.53
N VAL A 66 8.03 3.98 -12.67
CA VAL A 66 8.19 2.53 -12.82
C VAL A 66 9.63 2.10 -12.59
N ARG A 67 9.81 1.10 -11.74
CA ARG A 67 11.08 0.40 -11.48
C ARG A 67 10.92 -1.09 -11.71
N THR A 68 12.03 -1.80 -11.91
CA THR A 68 12.04 -3.25 -12.14
C THR A 68 12.77 -3.97 -11.01
N GLU A 69 12.16 -5.03 -10.48
CA GLU A 69 12.84 -5.98 -9.59
C GLU A 69 13.06 -7.29 -10.37
N PRO A 70 14.32 -7.62 -10.70
CA PRO A 70 14.61 -8.79 -11.53
C PRO A 70 14.47 -10.13 -10.80
N ARG A 71 14.48 -10.13 -9.48
CA ARG A 71 14.30 -11.35 -8.68
C ARG A 71 12.81 -11.65 -8.56
N LYS A 72 12.37 -12.75 -9.14
CA LYS A 72 10.97 -13.15 -9.14
C LYS A 72 10.46 -13.43 -7.73
N GLY A 73 9.39 -12.75 -7.33
CA GLY A 73 8.70 -12.95 -6.07
C GLY A 73 8.35 -11.65 -5.34
N LYS A 74 7.11 -11.54 -4.87
CA LYS A 74 6.55 -10.34 -4.21
C LYS A 74 7.40 -9.86 -3.02
N GLY A 75 8.00 -10.78 -2.26
CA GLY A 75 8.86 -10.42 -1.13
C GLY A 75 10.11 -9.64 -1.53
N TYR A 76 10.72 -9.96 -2.69
CA TYR A 76 11.86 -9.20 -3.21
C TYR A 76 11.43 -7.80 -3.63
N VAL A 77 10.28 -7.69 -4.30
CA VAL A 77 9.69 -6.40 -4.72
C VAL A 77 9.46 -5.49 -3.52
N VAL A 78 8.75 -5.99 -2.50
CA VAL A 78 8.45 -5.21 -1.29
C VAL A 78 9.74 -4.77 -0.59
N ARG A 79 10.73 -5.66 -0.47
CA ARG A 79 12.02 -5.31 0.12
C ARG A 79 12.73 -4.20 -0.67
N SER A 80 12.73 -4.27 -2.00
CA SER A 80 13.34 -3.24 -2.85
C SER A 80 12.60 -1.91 -2.72
N MET A 81 11.26 -1.91 -2.70
CA MET A 81 10.45 -0.71 -2.45
C MET A 81 10.81 -0.03 -1.13
N MET A 82 10.84 -0.82 -0.03
CA MET A 82 11.14 -0.30 1.31
C MET A 82 12.56 0.26 1.42
N ARG A 83 13.53 -0.33 0.71
CA ARG A 83 14.90 0.16 0.67
C ARG A 83 15.04 1.44 -0.15
N ASP A 84 14.43 1.45 -1.35
CA ASP A 84 14.75 2.43 -2.40
C ASP A 84 13.90 3.69 -2.35
N VAL A 85 12.72 3.64 -1.70
CA VAL A 85 11.78 4.76 -1.64
C VAL A 85 11.89 5.48 -0.30
N GLU A 86 11.97 6.81 -0.34
CA GLU A 86 11.99 7.67 0.84
C GLU A 86 10.69 8.47 0.93
N ALA A 87 9.89 8.21 1.96
CA ALA A 87 8.63 8.88 2.25
C ALA A 87 8.37 8.98 3.75
N ASP A 88 7.34 9.73 4.13
CA ASP A 88 6.87 9.83 5.51
C ASP A 88 5.73 8.82 5.77
N CYS A 89 4.95 8.51 4.74
CA CYS A 89 3.95 7.46 4.72
C CYS A 89 4.09 6.60 3.47
N TYR A 90 4.05 5.29 3.64
CA TYR A 90 4.13 4.28 2.59
C TYR A 90 2.79 3.55 2.51
N LEU A 91 2.11 3.63 1.38
CA LEU A 91 0.88 2.92 1.11
C LEU A 91 1.14 1.78 0.13
N LEU A 92 1.19 0.56 0.63
CA LEU A 92 1.32 -0.64 -0.19
C LEU A 92 -0.05 -1.09 -0.66
N VAL A 93 -0.19 -1.38 -1.96
CA VAL A 93 -1.44 -1.86 -2.57
C VAL A 93 -1.14 -2.75 -3.77
N ASP A 94 -1.98 -3.76 -4.02
CA ASP A 94 -1.83 -4.66 -5.17
C ASP A 94 -2.29 -3.98 -6.48
N GLY A 95 -1.70 -4.37 -7.62
CA GLY A 95 -1.99 -3.79 -8.94
C GLY A 95 -3.21 -4.38 -9.64
N ASP A 96 -3.92 -5.32 -9.01
CA ASP A 96 -5.05 -6.08 -9.58
C ASP A 96 -6.42 -5.40 -9.45
N ASN A 97 -6.44 -4.14 -9.04
CA ASN A 97 -7.65 -3.34 -8.80
C ASN A 97 -8.61 -3.92 -7.73
N THR A 98 -8.07 -4.70 -6.78
CA THR A 98 -8.88 -5.31 -5.71
C THR A 98 -9.23 -4.31 -4.60
N TYR A 99 -8.42 -3.26 -4.40
CA TYR A 99 -8.57 -2.33 -3.27
C TYR A 99 -9.03 -0.94 -3.72
N PRO A 100 -10.14 -0.42 -3.16
CA PRO A 100 -10.66 0.89 -3.52
C PRO A 100 -9.76 2.02 -3.02
N ALA A 101 -9.34 2.90 -3.93
CA ALA A 101 -8.47 4.02 -3.62
C ALA A 101 -9.12 5.08 -2.70
N CYS A 102 -10.45 5.15 -2.63
CA CYS A 102 -11.17 6.12 -1.79
C CYS A 102 -10.84 6.00 -0.30
N HIS A 103 -10.35 4.86 0.17
CA HIS A 103 -9.94 4.66 1.56
C HIS A 103 -8.48 5.09 1.83
N ALA A 104 -7.69 5.34 0.80
CA ALA A 104 -6.28 5.69 0.94
C ALA A 104 -6.01 6.93 1.80
N PRO A 105 -6.78 8.04 1.65
CA PRO A 105 -6.56 9.23 2.48
C PRO A 105 -6.73 8.95 3.98
N ALA A 106 -7.74 8.16 4.36
CA ALA A 106 -7.99 7.82 5.75
C ALA A 106 -6.87 6.96 6.34
N LEU A 107 -6.40 5.94 5.59
CA LEU A 107 -5.28 5.09 6.02
C LEU A 107 -3.99 5.90 6.20
N CYS A 108 -3.69 6.81 5.29
CA CYS A 108 -2.51 7.67 5.39
C CYS A 108 -2.62 8.67 6.56
N ALA A 109 -3.81 9.21 6.81
CA ALA A 109 -4.05 10.15 7.90
C ALA A 109 -3.76 9.54 9.28
N GLU A 110 -4.13 8.28 9.50
CA GLU A 110 -3.84 7.55 10.74
C GLU A 110 -2.33 7.37 10.98
N VAL A 111 -1.57 7.11 9.91
CA VAL A 111 -0.11 6.97 9.99
C VAL A 111 0.59 8.32 10.21
N LEU A 112 0.03 9.41 9.69
CA LEU A 112 0.58 10.76 9.75
C LEU A 112 0.04 11.58 10.94
N ALA A 113 -0.83 11.02 11.78
CA ALA A 113 -1.42 11.67 12.94
C ALA A 113 -0.36 12.08 13.99
N PRO A 114 -0.66 13.03 14.89
CA PRO A 114 0.24 13.41 16.00
C PRO A 114 0.60 12.26 16.94
N GLN A 115 -0.30 11.26 17.06
CA GLN A 115 -0.04 9.98 17.72
C GLN A 115 -0.10 8.87 16.67
N PRO A 116 0.97 8.69 15.87
CA PRO A 116 0.93 7.87 14.69
C PRO A 116 0.90 6.38 15.01
N CYS A 117 0.08 5.64 14.28
CA CYS A 117 0.21 4.19 14.17
C CYS A 117 1.38 3.85 13.25
N ASP A 118 2.16 2.84 13.61
CA ASP A 118 3.25 2.38 12.74
C ASP A 118 2.75 1.66 11.50
N MET A 119 1.61 0.99 11.60
CA MET A 119 0.95 0.33 10.47
C MET A 119 -0.57 0.34 10.64
N VAL A 120 -1.26 0.69 9.56
CA VAL A 120 -2.71 0.58 9.43
C VAL A 120 -3.02 -0.38 8.30
N ILE A 121 -3.89 -1.34 8.56
CA ILE A 121 -4.26 -2.37 7.60
C ILE A 121 -5.66 -2.08 7.07
N GLY A 122 -5.79 -1.95 5.75
CA GLY A 122 -7.09 -1.88 5.10
C GLY A 122 -7.77 -3.25 5.11
N ASP A 123 -8.86 -3.37 5.87
CA ASP A 123 -9.63 -4.61 5.94
C ASP A 123 -10.53 -4.74 4.71
N ARG A 124 -10.26 -5.76 3.89
CA ARG A 124 -11.08 -6.05 2.71
C ARG A 124 -12.34 -6.86 3.03
N LEU A 125 -12.49 -7.41 4.25
CA LEU A 125 -13.61 -8.27 4.61
C LEU A 125 -14.78 -7.48 5.22
N SER A 126 -14.56 -6.26 5.69
CA SER A 126 -15.57 -5.41 6.32
C SER A 126 -16.39 -4.57 5.34
N THR A 127 -15.99 -4.47 4.08
CA THR A 127 -16.73 -3.72 3.05
C THR A 127 -17.63 -4.65 2.24
N SER A 128 -18.87 -4.26 2.02
CA SER A 128 -19.90 -4.94 1.21
C SER A 128 -19.49 -5.24 -0.26
N TYR A 129 -18.34 -4.72 -0.67
CA TYR A 129 -17.76 -4.88 -2.01
C TYR A 129 -17.37 -6.33 -2.35
N PHE A 130 -17.20 -7.22 -1.35
CA PHE A 130 -16.70 -8.58 -1.54
C PHE A 130 -17.77 -9.67 -1.67
N THR A 131 -19.02 -9.29 -1.86
CA THR A 131 -20.09 -10.28 -2.12
C THR A 131 -19.94 -10.95 -3.49
N GLU A 132 -19.24 -10.32 -4.43
CA GLU A 132 -19.18 -10.79 -5.83
C GLU A 132 -17.94 -11.61 -6.24
N ASN A 133 -16.82 -11.58 -5.49
CA ASN A 133 -15.58 -12.26 -5.88
C ASN A 133 -15.04 -13.25 -4.81
N LYS A 134 -15.89 -14.09 -4.27
CA LYS A 134 -15.45 -15.16 -3.35
C LYS A 134 -14.73 -16.27 -4.12
N ARG A 135 -13.40 -16.28 -4.08
CA ARG A 135 -12.63 -17.49 -4.39
C ARG A 135 -12.77 -18.48 -3.22
N PRO A 136 -13.43 -19.64 -3.39
CA PRO A 136 -13.93 -20.46 -2.26
C PRO A 136 -12.83 -21.13 -1.42
N LEU A 137 -11.61 -21.25 -1.90
CA LEU A 137 -10.54 -22.02 -1.22
C LEU A 137 -9.62 -21.20 -0.30
N HIS A 138 -9.58 -19.85 -0.40
CA HIS A 138 -8.69 -19.02 0.43
C HIS A 138 -9.29 -18.64 1.79
N GLY A 139 -10.60 -18.78 1.95
CA GLY A 139 -11.28 -18.35 3.19
C GLY A 139 -11.05 -19.24 4.41
N ALA A 140 -10.80 -20.55 4.21
CA ALA A 140 -10.61 -21.49 5.32
C ALA A 140 -9.22 -21.32 5.97
N GLY A 141 -8.16 -21.20 5.15
CA GLY A 141 -6.78 -20.98 5.61
C GLY A 141 -6.64 -19.65 6.35
N ASN A 142 -7.19 -18.57 5.79
CA ASN A 142 -7.16 -17.25 6.44
C ASN A 142 -7.91 -17.25 7.78
N ARG A 143 -9.06 -17.98 7.88
CA ARG A 143 -9.80 -18.12 9.16
C ARG A 143 -9.00 -18.86 10.23
N LEU A 144 -8.31 -19.94 9.88
CA LEU A 144 -7.50 -20.70 10.82
C LEU A 144 -6.31 -19.90 11.32
N VAL A 145 -5.54 -19.27 10.41
CA VAL A 145 -4.37 -18.45 10.76
C VAL A 145 -4.78 -17.23 11.58
N ARG A 146 -5.87 -16.55 11.20
CA ARG A 146 -6.45 -15.43 11.95
C ARG A 146 -6.87 -15.85 13.37
N TRP A 147 -7.57 -16.98 13.50
CA TRP A 147 -7.97 -17.51 14.80
C TRP A 147 -6.74 -17.80 15.68
N LEU A 148 -5.71 -18.42 15.11
CA LEU A 148 -4.48 -18.75 15.83
C LEU A 148 -3.75 -17.49 16.30
N ILE A 149 -3.57 -16.49 15.42
CA ILE A 149 -2.90 -15.23 15.77
C ILE A 149 -3.70 -14.45 16.80
N ASN A 150 -5.01 -14.29 16.61
CA ASN A 150 -5.86 -13.58 17.56
C ASN A 150 -5.85 -14.24 18.95
N ARG A 151 -5.79 -15.58 19.00
CA ARG A 151 -5.70 -16.31 20.26
C ARG A 151 -4.32 -16.21 20.92
N LEU A 152 -3.23 -16.27 20.15
CA LEU A 152 -1.87 -16.24 20.70
C LEU A 152 -1.43 -14.83 21.12
N PHE A 153 -1.85 -13.80 20.39
CA PHE A 153 -1.41 -12.43 20.60
C PHE A 153 -2.50 -11.51 21.17
N HIS A 154 -3.67 -12.04 21.55
CA HIS A 154 -4.83 -11.29 22.08
C HIS A 154 -5.19 -10.09 21.16
N SER A 155 -5.09 -10.27 19.85
CA SER A 155 -5.32 -9.25 18.83
C SER A 155 -6.71 -9.42 18.20
N HIS A 156 -7.21 -8.34 17.57
CA HIS A 156 -8.50 -8.34 16.84
C HIS A 156 -8.27 -8.14 15.34
N ILE A 157 -7.40 -8.96 14.74
CA ILE A 157 -7.08 -8.88 13.31
C ILE A 157 -8.19 -9.55 12.50
N HIS A 158 -8.78 -8.81 11.55
CA HIS A 158 -9.87 -9.30 10.70
C HIS A 158 -9.37 -9.92 9.39
N ASP A 159 -8.30 -9.40 8.81
CA ASP A 159 -7.67 -9.96 7.60
C ASP A 159 -6.14 -9.85 7.67
N ILE A 160 -5.46 -11.00 7.55
CA ILE A 160 -4.00 -11.10 7.61
C ILE A 160 -3.37 -11.05 6.22
N MET A 161 -4.14 -11.45 5.20
CA MET A 161 -3.65 -11.61 3.83
C MET A 161 -3.92 -10.38 2.94
N THR A 162 -4.34 -9.24 3.53
CA THR A 162 -4.57 -8.03 2.75
C THR A 162 -3.26 -7.45 2.22
N GLY A 163 -3.27 -7.06 0.95
CA GLY A 163 -2.19 -6.29 0.32
C GLY A 163 -2.28 -4.78 0.56
N TYR A 164 -3.32 -4.29 1.28
CA TYR A 164 -3.57 -2.87 1.47
C TYR A 164 -3.11 -2.40 2.85
N ARG A 165 -1.97 -1.70 2.92
CA ARG A 165 -1.33 -1.29 4.18
C ARG A 165 -0.72 0.09 4.06
N ALA A 166 -1.03 0.96 5.03
CA ALA A 166 -0.28 2.20 5.24
C ALA A 166 0.74 1.99 6.36
N MET A 167 1.97 2.47 6.17
CA MET A 167 3.09 2.25 7.10
C MET A 167 3.86 3.55 7.32
N SER A 168 4.32 3.76 8.55
CA SER A 168 5.14 4.89 8.91
C SER A 168 6.58 4.73 8.40
N ARG A 169 7.29 5.87 8.25
CA ARG A 169 8.72 5.87 7.96
C ARG A 169 9.51 5.07 9.02
N ARG A 170 9.15 5.23 10.29
CA ARG A 170 9.79 4.51 11.39
C ARG A 170 9.68 3.00 11.23
N PHE A 171 8.49 2.50 10.86
CA PHE A 171 8.27 1.08 10.63
C PHE A 171 9.07 0.53 9.44
N VAL A 172 9.16 1.32 8.35
CA VAL A 172 9.78 0.87 7.10
C VAL A 172 11.31 0.91 7.16
N LYS A 173 11.90 1.86 7.92
CA LYS A 173 13.35 2.15 7.89
C LYS A 173 14.12 1.65 9.13
N ASN A 174 13.44 1.07 10.11
CA ASN A 174 14.05 0.38 11.25
C ASN A 174 13.90 -1.12 11.10
#